data_e246bd6f192f3ef8df23704d5de921bf
#
_entry.id   e246bd6f192f3ef8df23704d5de921bf
#
_cell.length_a   1.000
_cell.length_b   1.000
_cell.length_c   1.000
_cell.angle_alpha   90.00
_cell.angle_beta   90.00
_cell.angle_gamma   90.00
#
_symmetry.space_group_name_H-M   'P 1'
#
loop_
_entity.id
_entity.type
_entity.pdbx_description
1 polymer ?
#
loop_
_entity_poly.entity_id
_entity_poly.type
_entity_poly.pdbx_seq_one_letter_code
_entity_poly.pdbx_strand_id
1 'polypeptide(L)'
;MAADEASPAVVTDAAAAVPRSEEVLTPRALAFLGELHRRFTPRRNELLAARGRRREEIARTATLDFLPETAHVREGDWRVAAAPAALQDRRVEITGPTDRRMTVNALNSGARIWLADFEDASSPTWHNVVTGQVNLIDAYERRIDFTTPEGRSYALRPDAELATVVVRPRGWHLDERHLTVDGEPVPGALVDFGLYFLHNAGRLLERGLGPYFYLPKTESHLEARLWNDVFTFAQDYAGIPYGTVRATVLIETITAAFEMDEILYELRDHAAGLNAGRWDYLFSIVKNFRDAGERFVLPDRNAVTMTAPFMRAYTELLVRTCHRRGAHAIGGMAAFIPSRRDPRVNEVALAKVRADKDREAADGFDGSWVAHPDLVPVARASFDAVLGERPHQKERLREDVHVTGAELIDIASLDARPTPAGLRNAVQVGIRYIAAWLGGSGAVAIFNLMEDAATAEISRSQLWQWTNAGVVFEDGEKVTPELVRQVAADELVAIRTEVGEDAFAAGTWARAHDLLVRTALDPRYVDFLTLPAYDQLEG
;
A
#
# COMPACT_ATOMS: atom_id res chain seq x y z
N MET A 1 -7.58 40.92 14.65
CA MET A 1 -6.67 40.54 13.56
C MET A 1 -7.46 39.62 12.66
N ALA A 2 -7.77 40.05 11.43
CA ALA A 2 -8.35 39.14 10.45
C ALA A 2 -7.31 38.01 10.25
N ALA A 3 -7.72 36.76 10.46
CA ALA A 3 -6.93 35.63 10.01
C ALA A 3 -6.75 35.83 8.51
N ASP A 4 -5.51 35.87 8.07
CA ASP A 4 -5.18 35.81 6.64
C ASP A 4 -5.84 34.53 6.13
N GLU A 5 -6.96 34.65 5.40
CA GLU A 5 -7.62 33.48 4.84
C GLU A 5 -6.65 32.85 3.84
N ALA A 6 -6.19 31.66 4.17
CA ALA A 6 -5.26 30.91 3.32
C ALA A 6 -5.86 30.78 1.91
N SER A 7 -5.07 31.03 0.87
CA SER A 7 -5.53 30.84 -0.51
C SER A 7 -6.01 29.40 -0.72
N PRO A 8 -7.19 29.17 -1.29
CA PRO A 8 -7.68 27.82 -1.58
C PRO A 8 -6.77 27.09 -2.57
N ALA A 9 -6.84 25.77 -2.60
CA ALA A 9 -6.25 24.99 -3.68
C ALA A 9 -6.95 25.37 -5.02
N VAL A 10 -6.19 25.38 -6.09
CA VAL A 10 -6.66 25.71 -7.42
C VAL A 10 -6.52 24.50 -8.32
N VAL A 11 -7.59 24.16 -9.04
CA VAL A 11 -7.54 23.15 -10.11
C VAL A 11 -6.79 23.75 -11.29
N THR A 12 -5.77 23.07 -11.79
CA THR A 12 -4.95 23.58 -12.90
C THR A 12 -5.69 23.46 -14.25
N ASP A 13 -5.31 24.28 -15.22
CA ASP A 13 -5.85 24.19 -16.59
C ASP A 13 -5.49 22.88 -17.30
N ALA A 14 -4.48 22.14 -16.78
CA ALA A 14 -4.10 20.82 -17.28
C ALA A 14 -5.05 19.70 -16.81
N ALA A 15 -5.90 19.96 -15.81
CA ALA A 15 -6.86 18.99 -15.32
C ALA A 15 -7.99 18.79 -16.34
N ALA A 16 -8.13 17.55 -16.82
CA ALA A 16 -9.25 17.19 -17.68
C ALA A 16 -10.59 17.34 -16.93
N ALA A 17 -11.65 17.67 -17.65
CA ALA A 17 -12.98 17.74 -17.05
C ALA A 17 -13.43 16.32 -16.62
N VAL A 18 -13.73 16.17 -15.35
CA VAL A 18 -14.26 14.92 -14.77
C VAL A 18 -15.74 15.14 -14.40
N PRO A 19 -16.66 14.28 -14.86
CA PRO A 19 -18.07 14.40 -14.51
C PRO A 19 -18.27 14.42 -12.99
N ARG A 20 -19.09 15.34 -12.51
CA ARG A 20 -19.45 15.52 -11.09
C ARG A 20 -18.26 15.94 -10.19
N SER A 21 -17.17 16.42 -10.77
CA SER A 21 -16.04 16.94 -9.99
C SER A 21 -16.45 18.08 -9.04
N GLU A 22 -17.48 18.86 -9.38
CA GLU A 22 -18.03 19.91 -8.55
C GLU A 22 -18.64 19.44 -7.23
N GLU A 23 -19.03 18.17 -7.13
CA GLU A 23 -19.52 17.57 -5.87
C GLU A 23 -18.37 17.30 -4.89
N VAL A 24 -17.15 17.14 -5.39
CA VAL A 24 -15.93 16.82 -4.62
C VAL A 24 -15.07 18.06 -4.43
N LEU A 25 -14.83 18.83 -5.52
CA LEU A 25 -13.99 20.02 -5.52
C LEU A 25 -14.78 21.28 -5.19
N THR A 26 -15.54 21.22 -4.10
CA THR A 26 -16.32 22.37 -3.63
C THR A 26 -15.40 23.48 -3.12
N PRO A 27 -15.85 24.76 -3.10
CA PRO A 27 -15.05 25.86 -2.55
C PRO A 27 -14.54 25.57 -1.12
N ARG A 28 -15.37 24.92 -0.28
CA ARG A 28 -14.97 24.50 1.08
C ARG A 28 -13.86 23.45 1.06
N ALA A 29 -13.94 22.47 0.15
CA ALA A 29 -12.92 21.42 0.02
C ALA A 29 -11.59 22.02 -0.47
N LEU A 30 -11.64 22.90 -1.46
CA LEU A 30 -10.44 23.58 -1.98
C LEU A 30 -9.80 24.48 -0.91
N ALA A 31 -10.60 25.20 -0.11
CA ALA A 31 -10.10 25.97 1.02
C ALA A 31 -9.42 25.08 2.07
N PHE A 32 -10.03 23.93 2.41
CA PHE A 32 -9.47 22.97 3.35
C PHE A 32 -8.14 22.37 2.85
N LEU A 33 -8.05 22.02 1.57
CA LEU A 33 -6.79 21.55 0.96
C LEU A 33 -5.71 22.63 0.99
N GLY A 34 -6.07 23.89 0.79
CA GLY A 34 -5.15 25.04 0.93
C GLY A 34 -4.57 25.13 2.34
N GLU A 35 -5.39 24.97 3.37
CA GLU A 35 -4.95 24.94 4.78
C GLU A 35 -4.03 23.76 5.05
N LEU A 36 -4.41 22.54 4.60
CA LEU A 36 -3.58 21.34 4.77
C LEU A 36 -2.21 21.53 4.11
N HIS A 37 -2.19 22.02 2.86
CA HIS A 37 -0.95 22.22 2.13
C HIS A 37 0.01 23.15 2.88
N ARG A 38 -0.44 24.35 3.25
CA ARG A 38 0.43 25.33 3.90
C ARG A 38 0.98 24.88 5.24
N ARG A 39 0.16 24.15 6.00
CA ARG A 39 0.56 23.70 7.34
C ARG A 39 1.53 22.54 7.31
N PHE A 40 1.34 21.58 6.39
CA PHE A 40 1.98 20.29 6.49
C PHE A 40 2.99 19.98 5.38
N THR A 41 2.88 20.61 4.19
CA THR A 41 3.83 20.37 3.10
C THR A 41 5.28 20.73 3.44
N PRO A 42 5.58 21.83 4.13
CA PRO A 42 6.96 22.12 4.52
C PRO A 42 7.58 21.01 5.36
N ARG A 43 6.85 20.52 6.38
CA ARG A 43 7.32 19.44 7.23
C ARG A 43 7.42 18.11 6.48
N ARG A 44 6.47 17.80 5.60
CA ARG A 44 6.53 16.63 4.71
C ARG A 44 7.82 16.65 3.89
N ASN A 45 8.17 17.78 3.29
CA ASN A 45 9.37 17.91 2.45
C ASN A 45 10.66 17.71 3.27
N GLU A 46 10.73 18.21 4.50
CA GLU A 46 11.84 17.95 5.42
C GLU A 46 12.00 16.46 5.74
N LEU A 47 10.89 15.74 5.94
CA LEU A 47 10.88 14.31 6.25
C LEU A 47 11.29 13.47 5.03
N LEU A 48 10.83 13.83 3.83
CA LEU A 48 11.30 13.17 2.60
C LEU A 48 12.81 13.38 2.40
N ALA A 49 13.34 14.56 2.66
CA ALA A 49 14.79 14.81 2.64
C ALA A 49 15.52 14.00 3.73
N ALA A 50 14.92 13.77 4.90
CA ALA A 50 15.49 12.94 5.95
C ALA A 50 15.63 11.48 5.55
N ARG A 51 14.73 10.94 4.72
CA ARG A 51 14.87 9.59 4.13
C ARG A 51 16.19 9.44 3.37
N GLY A 52 16.58 10.46 2.58
CA GLY A 52 17.87 10.50 1.87
C GLY A 52 19.06 10.38 2.82
N ARG A 53 19.10 11.22 3.86
CA ARG A 53 20.17 11.19 4.86
C ARG A 53 20.28 9.85 5.60
N ARG A 54 19.14 9.25 5.93
CA ARG A 54 19.12 7.91 6.56
C ARG A 54 19.71 6.83 5.62
N ARG A 55 19.40 6.87 4.33
CA ARG A 55 20.00 5.97 3.33
C ARG A 55 21.50 6.15 3.20
N GLU A 56 22.00 7.38 3.21
CA GLU A 56 23.45 7.66 3.20
C GLU A 56 24.14 7.05 4.43
N GLU A 57 23.50 7.11 5.58
CA GLU A 57 24.00 6.48 6.80
C GLU A 57 24.02 4.96 6.69
N ILE A 58 22.94 4.35 6.21
CA ILE A 58 22.86 2.90 5.98
C ILE A 58 23.92 2.45 4.97
N ALA A 59 24.14 3.20 3.88
CA ALA A 59 25.20 2.90 2.92
C ALA A 59 26.59 2.89 3.55
N ARG A 60 26.85 3.83 4.47
CA ARG A 60 28.13 3.96 5.17
C ARG A 60 28.34 2.90 6.25
N THR A 61 27.29 2.52 6.99
CA THR A 61 27.39 1.62 8.16
C THR A 61 27.04 0.17 7.82
N ALA A 62 26.35 -0.05 6.70
CA ALA A 62 25.76 -1.34 6.30
C ALA A 62 24.89 -1.97 7.41
N THR A 63 24.26 -1.13 8.25
CA THR A 63 23.43 -1.58 9.38
C THR A 63 22.25 -0.66 9.62
N LEU A 64 21.27 -1.19 10.32
CA LEU A 64 20.11 -0.47 10.85
C LEU A 64 19.78 -1.10 12.21
N ASP A 65 19.44 -0.29 13.20
CA ASP A 65 19.08 -0.75 14.52
C ASP A 65 17.98 0.12 15.14
N PHE A 66 17.42 -0.33 16.24
CA PHE A 66 16.44 0.43 17.02
C PHE A 66 17.06 1.74 17.53
N LEU A 67 16.27 2.82 17.49
CA LEU A 67 16.72 4.14 17.86
C LEU A 67 17.01 4.22 19.39
N PRO A 68 18.24 4.51 19.83
CA PRO A 68 18.54 4.60 21.26
C PRO A 68 17.78 5.73 21.97
N GLU A 69 17.57 6.85 21.30
CA GLU A 69 16.89 8.03 21.83
C GLU A 69 15.41 7.81 22.14
N THR A 70 14.79 6.84 21.50
CA THR A 70 13.38 6.46 21.71
C THR A 70 13.19 5.20 22.56
N ALA A 71 14.27 4.67 23.17
CA ALA A 71 14.20 3.50 24.02
C ALA A 71 13.10 3.63 25.12
N HIS A 72 12.92 4.81 25.68
CA HIS A 72 11.88 5.10 26.66
C HIS A 72 10.45 4.87 26.13
N VAL A 73 10.20 4.99 24.84
CA VAL A 73 8.92 4.66 24.21
C VAL A 73 8.71 3.16 24.19
N ARG A 74 9.74 2.39 23.75
CA ARG A 74 9.67 0.93 23.68
C ARG A 74 9.55 0.28 25.06
N GLU A 75 10.17 0.86 26.07
CA GLU A 75 10.18 0.36 27.46
C GLU A 75 8.96 0.85 28.27
N GLY A 76 8.36 1.97 27.88
CA GLY A 76 7.26 2.61 28.60
C GLY A 76 5.99 1.76 28.66
N ASP A 77 5.19 1.99 29.70
CA ASP A 77 3.86 1.38 29.88
C ASP A 77 2.78 2.34 29.35
N TRP A 78 2.46 2.20 28.08
CA TRP A 78 1.44 2.97 27.39
C TRP A 78 0.67 2.08 26.41
N ARG A 79 -0.53 2.51 26.05
CA ARG A 79 -1.39 1.82 25.07
C ARG A 79 -2.04 2.83 24.13
N VAL A 80 -2.43 2.34 22.95
CA VAL A 80 -3.24 3.10 22.02
C VAL A 80 -4.69 3.19 22.51
N ALA A 81 -5.43 4.18 22.05
CA ALA A 81 -6.85 4.31 22.33
C ALA A 81 -7.62 3.08 21.81
N ALA A 82 -8.65 2.67 22.57
CA ALA A 82 -9.44 1.50 22.21
C ALA A 82 -10.05 1.66 20.82
N ALA A 83 -10.02 0.58 20.03
CA ALA A 83 -10.60 0.58 18.69
C ALA A 83 -12.14 0.76 18.79
N PRO A 84 -12.75 1.54 17.88
CA PRO A 84 -14.21 1.67 17.81
C PRO A 84 -14.87 0.34 17.41
N ALA A 85 -16.17 0.23 17.65
CA ALA A 85 -16.92 -1.01 17.42
C ALA A 85 -16.74 -1.56 15.99
N ALA A 86 -16.72 -0.70 14.98
CA ALA A 86 -16.55 -1.07 13.58
C ALA A 86 -15.17 -1.65 13.24
N LEU A 87 -14.15 -1.46 14.09
CA LEU A 87 -12.79 -1.96 13.91
C LEU A 87 -12.41 -3.02 14.95
N GLN A 88 -13.35 -3.59 15.72
CA GLN A 88 -13.03 -4.63 16.69
C GLN A 88 -12.74 -5.98 16.03
N ASP A 89 -13.57 -6.39 15.07
CA ASP A 89 -13.37 -7.62 14.31
C ASP A 89 -12.81 -7.30 12.92
N ARG A 90 -11.55 -7.66 12.72
CA ARG A 90 -10.79 -7.38 11.51
C ARG A 90 -10.30 -8.66 10.83
N ARG A 91 -10.90 -9.80 11.10
CA ARG A 91 -10.39 -11.12 10.68
C ARG A 91 -10.20 -11.30 9.18
N VAL A 92 -11.01 -10.61 8.35
CA VAL A 92 -10.77 -10.54 6.90
C VAL A 92 -11.02 -9.13 6.39
N GLU A 93 -10.04 -8.59 5.72
CA GLU A 93 -10.09 -7.32 5.02
C GLU A 93 -9.88 -7.56 3.53
N ILE A 94 -10.67 -6.89 2.68
CA ILE A 94 -10.50 -6.93 1.23
C ILE A 94 -9.92 -5.60 0.74
N THR A 95 -8.95 -5.65 -0.17
CA THR A 95 -8.39 -4.45 -0.81
C THR A 95 -8.86 -4.33 -2.25
N GLY A 96 -8.97 -3.11 -2.75
CA GLY A 96 -9.29 -2.83 -4.14
C GLY A 96 -9.48 -1.35 -4.43
N PRO A 97 -9.38 -0.97 -5.71
CA PRO A 97 -9.52 0.41 -6.16
C PRO A 97 -10.94 0.94 -5.94
N THR A 98 -11.08 2.26 -6.04
CA THR A 98 -12.31 3.00 -5.78
C THR A 98 -13.19 3.20 -7.02
N ASP A 99 -12.98 2.42 -8.09
CA ASP A 99 -13.90 2.44 -9.23
C ASP A 99 -15.30 1.92 -8.85
N ARG A 100 -16.33 2.38 -9.56
CA ARG A 100 -17.73 2.15 -9.21
C ARG A 100 -18.08 0.66 -9.03
N ARG A 101 -17.61 -0.21 -9.93
CA ARG A 101 -17.90 -1.65 -9.89
C ARG A 101 -17.18 -2.33 -8.73
N MET A 102 -15.89 -2.00 -8.55
CA MET A 102 -15.11 -2.60 -7.47
C MET A 102 -15.59 -2.14 -6.11
N THR A 103 -16.00 -0.88 -5.97
CA THR A 103 -16.62 -0.37 -4.74
C THR A 103 -17.84 -1.20 -4.33
N VAL A 104 -18.79 -1.47 -5.25
CA VAL A 104 -19.97 -2.30 -4.95
C VAL A 104 -19.55 -3.73 -4.62
N ASN A 105 -18.62 -4.32 -5.38
CA ASN A 105 -18.17 -5.69 -5.15
C ASN A 105 -17.45 -5.85 -3.80
N ALA A 106 -16.59 -4.91 -3.46
CA ALA A 106 -15.81 -4.95 -2.21
C ALA A 106 -16.70 -4.75 -0.98
N LEU A 107 -17.60 -3.78 -1.01
CA LEU A 107 -18.59 -3.57 0.05
C LEU A 107 -19.47 -4.80 0.28
N ASN A 108 -19.86 -5.50 -0.77
CA ASN A 108 -20.68 -6.70 -0.74
C ASN A 108 -19.91 -8.01 -0.51
N SER A 109 -18.58 -7.97 -0.41
CA SER A 109 -17.73 -9.17 -0.42
C SER A 109 -17.91 -10.10 0.77
N GLY A 110 -18.53 -9.60 1.84
CA GLY A 110 -18.63 -10.28 3.12
C GLY A 110 -17.36 -10.17 3.98
N ALA A 111 -16.32 -9.45 3.55
CA ALA A 111 -15.22 -9.06 4.41
C ALA A 111 -15.72 -8.09 5.52
N ARG A 112 -14.99 -8.01 6.62
CA ARG A 112 -15.31 -7.05 7.68
C ARG A 112 -14.91 -5.62 7.29
N ILE A 113 -13.82 -5.49 6.55
CA ILE A 113 -13.28 -4.21 6.12
C ILE A 113 -13.03 -4.25 4.62
N TRP A 114 -13.30 -3.13 3.95
CA TRP A 114 -12.81 -2.83 2.63
C TRP A 114 -11.77 -1.72 2.70
N LEU A 115 -10.55 -2.03 2.30
CA LEU A 115 -9.52 -1.04 2.06
C LEU A 115 -9.78 -0.41 0.69
N ALA A 116 -10.36 0.80 0.74
CA ALA A 116 -10.62 1.64 -0.44
C ALA A 116 -9.32 2.34 -0.82
N ASP A 117 -8.73 1.89 -1.91
CA ASP A 117 -7.34 2.17 -2.21
C ASP A 117 -7.17 3.25 -3.29
N PHE A 118 -6.58 4.39 -2.92
CA PHE A 118 -6.12 5.44 -3.84
C PHE A 118 -4.64 5.31 -4.17
N GLU A 119 -3.95 4.36 -3.57
CA GLU A 119 -2.51 4.17 -3.70
C GLU A 119 -2.20 3.00 -4.66
N ASP A 120 -1.64 1.89 -4.21
CA ASP A 120 -1.05 0.85 -5.06
C ASP A 120 -2.04 0.11 -5.96
N ALA A 121 -3.29 -0.08 -5.55
CA ALA A 121 -4.31 -0.71 -6.39
C ALA A 121 -4.98 0.28 -7.38
N SER A 122 -4.55 1.54 -7.40
CA SER A 122 -5.07 2.58 -8.29
C SER A 122 -3.97 3.19 -9.14
N SER A 123 -4.25 3.47 -10.41
CA SER A 123 -3.46 4.41 -11.17
C SER A 123 -3.97 5.83 -10.87
N PRO A 124 -3.12 6.75 -10.39
CA PRO A 124 -3.56 8.05 -9.91
C PRO A 124 -3.78 9.05 -11.06
N THR A 125 -4.52 8.65 -12.09
CA THR A 125 -5.03 9.58 -13.09
C THR A 125 -5.99 10.56 -12.41
N TRP A 126 -6.07 11.79 -12.90
CA TRP A 126 -7.00 12.76 -12.36
C TRP A 126 -8.45 12.25 -12.34
N HIS A 127 -8.84 11.56 -13.41
CA HIS A 127 -10.14 10.90 -13.49
C HIS A 127 -10.36 9.92 -12.33
N ASN A 128 -9.42 9.02 -12.06
CA ASN A 128 -9.56 8.02 -11.00
C ASN A 128 -9.58 8.65 -9.60
N VAL A 129 -8.76 9.67 -9.37
CA VAL A 129 -8.71 10.38 -8.08
C VAL A 129 -10.06 11.03 -7.78
N VAL A 130 -10.62 11.78 -8.74
CA VAL A 130 -11.89 12.49 -8.55
C VAL A 130 -13.07 11.53 -8.51
N THR A 131 -13.17 10.60 -9.47
CA THR A 131 -14.30 9.65 -9.52
C THR A 131 -14.29 8.68 -8.33
N GLY A 132 -13.12 8.33 -7.80
CA GLY A 132 -13.00 7.54 -6.58
C GLY A 132 -13.67 8.22 -5.39
N GLN A 133 -13.46 9.52 -5.22
CA GLN A 133 -14.13 10.31 -4.18
C GLN A 133 -15.65 10.39 -4.40
N VAL A 134 -16.08 10.61 -5.64
CA VAL A 134 -17.51 10.59 -6.00
C VAL A 134 -18.14 9.24 -5.66
N ASN A 135 -17.47 8.13 -5.99
CA ASN A 135 -17.97 6.78 -5.73
C ASN A 135 -18.11 6.49 -4.22
N LEU A 136 -17.20 6.99 -3.39
CA LEU A 136 -17.32 6.86 -1.93
C LEU A 136 -18.50 7.69 -1.38
N ILE A 137 -18.71 8.89 -1.87
CA ILE A 137 -19.91 9.70 -1.54
C ILE A 137 -21.17 8.94 -1.95
N ASP A 138 -21.23 8.45 -3.19
CA ASP A 138 -22.36 7.70 -3.74
C ASP A 138 -22.66 6.42 -2.95
N ALA A 139 -21.62 5.71 -2.49
CA ALA A 139 -21.79 4.51 -1.67
C ALA A 139 -22.49 4.83 -0.34
N TYR A 140 -22.02 5.89 0.34
CA TYR A 140 -22.66 6.31 1.60
C TYR A 140 -24.06 6.91 1.41
N GLU A 141 -24.32 7.56 0.28
CA GLU A 141 -25.65 8.10 -0.02
C GLU A 141 -26.57 7.09 -0.70
N ARG A 142 -26.11 5.84 -0.89
CA ARG A 142 -26.87 4.76 -1.56
C ARG A 142 -27.25 5.10 -3.01
N ARG A 143 -26.39 5.86 -3.71
CA ARG A 143 -26.56 6.26 -5.12
C ARG A 143 -25.61 5.52 -6.06
N ILE A 144 -24.81 4.59 -5.55
CA ILE A 144 -23.76 3.90 -6.31
C ILE A 144 -24.30 2.79 -7.23
N ASP A 145 -25.50 2.33 -7.00
CA ASP A 145 -26.10 1.25 -7.78
C ASP A 145 -26.16 1.59 -9.28
N PHE A 146 -25.90 0.60 -10.12
CA PHE A 146 -25.93 0.78 -11.57
C PHE A 146 -26.17 -0.54 -12.31
N THR A 147 -26.56 -0.45 -13.58
CA THR A 147 -26.68 -1.60 -14.49
C THR A 147 -25.77 -1.36 -15.68
N THR A 148 -24.98 -2.38 -16.04
CA THR A 148 -24.10 -2.29 -17.21
C THR A 148 -24.91 -2.34 -18.52
N PRO A 149 -24.34 -1.91 -19.66
CA PRO A 149 -24.99 -2.02 -20.96
C PRO A 149 -25.41 -3.48 -21.31
N GLU A 150 -24.69 -4.46 -20.81
CA GLU A 150 -24.98 -5.91 -20.98
C GLU A 150 -26.09 -6.40 -20.03
N GLY A 151 -26.70 -5.51 -19.23
CA GLY A 151 -27.82 -5.81 -18.33
C GLY A 151 -27.42 -6.40 -16.98
N ARG A 152 -26.14 -6.40 -16.60
CA ARG A 152 -25.71 -6.84 -15.27
C ARG A 152 -25.89 -5.73 -14.23
N SER A 153 -26.68 -5.98 -13.20
CA SER A 153 -26.93 -5.03 -12.12
C SER A 153 -25.92 -5.21 -10.99
N TYR A 154 -25.48 -4.05 -10.45
CA TYR A 154 -24.64 -3.92 -9.28
C TYR A 154 -25.36 -3.03 -8.28
N ALA A 155 -25.70 -3.58 -7.11
CA ALA A 155 -26.40 -2.88 -6.05
C ALA A 155 -25.83 -3.25 -4.67
N LEU A 156 -25.82 -2.28 -3.76
CA LEU A 156 -25.38 -2.53 -2.40
C LEU A 156 -26.42 -3.32 -1.60
N ARG A 157 -25.95 -4.28 -0.83
CA ARG A 157 -26.70 -4.99 0.19
C ARG A 157 -27.15 -4.04 1.31
N PRO A 158 -28.01 -4.50 2.25
CA PRO A 158 -28.33 -3.72 3.46
C PRO A 158 -27.07 -3.31 4.23
N ASP A 159 -27.10 -2.14 4.90
CA ASP A 159 -25.94 -1.54 5.60
C ASP A 159 -25.24 -2.51 6.57
N ALA A 160 -26.02 -3.34 7.29
CA ALA A 160 -25.50 -4.31 8.25
C ALA A 160 -24.64 -5.43 7.63
N GLU A 161 -24.72 -5.61 6.31
CA GLU A 161 -23.98 -6.64 5.56
C GLU A 161 -22.76 -6.08 4.82
N LEU A 162 -22.59 -4.75 4.82
CA LEU A 162 -21.49 -4.11 4.11
C LEU A 162 -20.20 -4.13 4.91
N ALA A 163 -19.07 -4.21 4.19
CA ALA A 163 -17.77 -4.00 4.78
C ALA A 163 -17.62 -2.56 5.28
N THR A 164 -16.92 -2.37 6.40
CA THR A 164 -16.51 -1.04 6.86
C THR A 164 -15.42 -0.50 5.95
N VAL A 165 -15.56 0.74 5.50
CA VAL A 165 -14.57 1.37 4.62
C VAL A 165 -13.40 1.90 5.44
N VAL A 166 -12.19 1.59 5.00
CA VAL A 166 -10.93 2.17 5.47
C VAL A 166 -10.16 2.66 4.24
N VAL A 167 -9.88 3.95 4.15
CA VAL A 167 -9.27 4.55 2.95
C VAL A 167 -7.75 4.51 3.06
N ARG A 168 -7.08 4.06 1.99
CA ARG A 168 -5.63 4.23 1.84
C ARG A 168 -5.34 5.41 0.91
N PRO A 169 -4.92 6.56 1.44
CA PRO A 169 -4.47 7.68 0.63
C PRO A 169 -3.12 7.35 -0.01
N ARG A 170 -2.74 8.06 -1.06
CA ARG A 170 -1.39 7.97 -1.64
C ARG A 170 -0.30 8.23 -0.59
N GLY A 171 0.87 7.62 -0.80
CA GLY A 171 2.02 7.85 0.06
C GLY A 171 2.56 9.29 -0.01
N TRP A 172 3.31 9.71 1.03
CA TRP A 172 3.88 11.06 1.11
C TRP A 172 4.79 11.46 -0.04
N HIS A 173 5.29 10.51 -0.83
CA HIS A 173 6.23 10.75 -1.94
C HIS A 173 5.56 11.27 -3.22
N LEU A 174 4.24 11.14 -3.36
CA LEU A 174 3.50 11.58 -4.55
C LEU A 174 2.85 12.95 -4.33
N ASP A 175 2.90 13.77 -5.37
CA ASP A 175 2.19 15.04 -5.46
C ASP A 175 1.00 14.93 -6.43
N GLU A 176 -0.05 15.74 -6.23
CA GLU A 176 -1.18 15.87 -7.13
C GLU A 176 -0.97 17.11 -8.02
N ARG A 177 -0.46 16.88 -9.23
CA ARG A 177 -0.12 17.97 -10.16
C ARG A 177 -1.31 18.79 -10.64
N HIS A 178 -2.53 18.27 -10.53
CA HIS A 178 -3.74 18.96 -10.99
C HIS A 178 -4.35 19.88 -9.91
N LEU A 179 -3.81 19.88 -8.70
CA LEU A 179 -4.19 20.78 -7.62
C LEU A 179 -2.95 21.52 -7.10
N THR A 180 -3.01 22.83 -7.11
CA THR A 180 -1.89 23.68 -6.65
C THR A 180 -2.33 24.66 -5.57
N VAL A 181 -1.42 25.02 -4.69
CA VAL A 181 -1.55 26.12 -3.73
C VAL A 181 -0.33 27.01 -3.91
N ASP A 182 -0.55 28.30 -4.18
CA ASP A 182 0.51 29.28 -4.46
C ASP A 182 1.46 28.83 -5.61
N GLY A 183 0.94 28.02 -6.55
CA GLY A 183 1.68 27.48 -7.69
C GLY A 183 2.43 26.17 -7.43
N GLU A 184 2.46 25.69 -6.19
CA GLU A 184 3.09 24.40 -5.82
C GLU A 184 2.05 23.27 -5.78
N PRO A 185 2.38 22.06 -6.26
CA PRO A 185 1.45 20.93 -6.24
C PRO A 185 1.14 20.48 -4.82
N VAL A 186 -0.10 20.08 -4.56
CA VAL A 186 -0.53 19.58 -3.25
C VAL A 186 -0.08 18.12 -3.12
N PRO A 187 0.51 17.69 -1.97
CA PRO A 187 0.80 16.28 -1.73
C PRO A 187 -0.44 15.40 -1.94
N GLY A 188 -0.32 14.36 -2.75
CA GLY A 188 -1.42 13.43 -3.05
C GLY A 188 -2.05 12.83 -1.79
N ALA A 189 -1.22 12.55 -0.77
CA ALA A 189 -1.66 12.10 0.54
C ALA A 189 -2.69 13.06 1.18
N LEU A 190 -2.44 14.38 1.12
CA LEU A 190 -3.33 15.39 1.67
C LEU A 190 -4.59 15.58 0.83
N VAL A 191 -4.50 15.39 -0.49
CA VAL A 191 -5.66 15.43 -1.40
C VAL A 191 -6.61 14.29 -1.08
N ASP A 192 -6.13 13.05 -1.09
CA ASP A 192 -6.95 11.87 -0.90
C ASP A 192 -7.58 11.84 0.50
N PHE A 193 -6.77 12.11 1.52
CA PHE A 193 -7.24 12.26 2.90
C PHE A 193 -8.25 13.39 3.06
N GLY A 194 -7.89 14.58 2.60
CA GLY A 194 -8.67 15.79 2.84
C GLY A 194 -10.04 15.76 2.19
N LEU A 195 -10.12 15.32 0.93
CA LEU A 195 -11.38 15.18 0.22
C LEU A 195 -12.29 14.12 0.88
N TYR A 196 -11.74 12.92 1.14
CA TYR A 196 -12.52 11.87 1.79
C TYR A 196 -13.01 12.28 3.17
N PHE A 197 -12.13 12.81 4.01
CA PHE A 197 -12.46 13.24 5.36
C PHE A 197 -13.54 14.31 5.37
N LEU A 198 -13.35 15.39 4.61
CA LEU A 198 -14.26 16.54 4.63
C LEU A 198 -15.68 16.19 4.18
N HIS A 199 -15.79 15.35 3.14
CA HIS A 199 -17.09 14.98 2.59
C HIS A 199 -17.81 13.89 3.38
N ASN A 200 -17.07 13.01 4.09
CA ASN A 200 -17.67 11.81 4.63
C ASN A 200 -17.67 11.71 6.16
N ALA A 201 -16.76 12.41 6.86
CA ALA A 201 -16.60 12.22 8.31
C ALA A 201 -17.89 12.49 9.10
N GLY A 202 -18.60 13.60 8.83
CA GLY A 202 -19.86 13.92 9.52
C GLY A 202 -20.93 12.84 9.34
N ARG A 203 -21.16 12.42 8.09
CA ARG A 203 -22.18 11.38 7.77
C ARG A 203 -21.82 10.00 8.32
N LEU A 204 -20.52 9.70 8.45
CA LEU A 204 -20.07 8.46 9.08
C LEU A 204 -20.36 8.47 10.58
N LEU A 205 -20.13 9.59 11.26
CA LEU A 205 -20.44 9.75 12.67
C LEU A 205 -21.94 9.60 12.97
N GLU A 206 -22.79 10.15 12.12
CA GLU A 206 -24.25 10.00 12.22
C GLU A 206 -24.70 8.52 12.15
N ARG A 207 -23.88 7.67 11.52
CA ARG A 207 -24.11 6.21 11.41
C ARG A 207 -23.39 5.39 12.47
N GLY A 208 -22.70 6.02 13.43
CA GLY A 208 -21.90 5.34 14.44
C GLY A 208 -20.60 4.74 13.90
N LEU A 209 -20.16 5.20 12.72
CA LEU A 209 -18.88 4.88 12.09
C LEU A 209 -17.91 6.06 12.25
N GLY A 210 -16.71 5.94 11.70
CA GLY A 210 -15.70 7.02 11.67
C GLY A 210 -14.92 7.05 10.37
N PRO A 211 -14.18 8.14 10.12
CA PRO A 211 -13.24 8.21 9.03
C PRO A 211 -11.99 7.41 9.40
N TYR A 212 -11.84 6.24 8.76
CA TYR A 212 -10.76 5.31 9.02
C TYR A 212 -9.78 5.26 7.86
N PHE A 213 -8.49 5.11 8.18
CA PHE A 213 -7.41 5.17 7.19
C PHE A 213 -6.41 4.02 7.33
N TYR A 214 -5.77 3.70 6.20
CA TYR A 214 -4.52 2.96 6.12
C TYR A 214 -3.41 3.90 5.66
N LEU A 215 -2.28 3.95 6.36
CA LEU A 215 -1.18 4.86 6.07
C LEU A 215 -0.04 4.10 5.40
N PRO A 216 0.21 4.34 4.08
CA PRO A 216 1.19 3.59 3.32
C PRO A 216 2.59 4.19 3.42
N LYS A 217 3.59 3.36 3.14
CA LYS A 217 4.98 3.73 2.83
C LYS A 217 5.62 4.67 3.85
N THR A 218 5.20 4.55 5.12
CA THR A 218 5.80 5.26 6.25
C THR A 218 7.21 4.73 6.49
N GLU A 219 8.21 5.62 6.59
CA GLU A 219 9.60 5.24 6.83
C GLU A 219 10.10 5.61 8.23
N SER A 220 9.37 6.44 8.98
CA SER A 220 9.75 6.83 10.34
C SER A 220 8.54 7.21 11.22
N HIS A 221 8.74 7.17 12.54
CA HIS A 221 7.75 7.66 13.50
C HIS A 221 7.46 9.17 13.35
N LEU A 222 8.39 9.95 12.81
CA LEU A 222 8.17 11.37 12.54
C LEU A 222 7.16 11.60 11.41
N GLU A 223 7.08 10.69 10.46
CA GLU A 223 6.02 10.72 9.44
C GLU A 223 4.66 10.31 10.03
N ALA A 224 4.65 9.40 10.99
CA ALA A 224 3.45 9.07 11.77
C ALA A 224 2.99 10.26 12.62
N ARG A 225 3.93 11.02 13.24
CA ARG A 225 3.65 12.28 13.93
C ARG A 225 3.02 13.32 13.00
N LEU A 226 3.55 13.46 11.78
CA LEU A 226 2.96 14.34 10.77
C LEU A 226 1.50 13.97 10.48
N TRP A 227 1.19 12.68 10.32
CA TRP A 227 -0.19 12.22 10.16
C TRP A 227 -1.05 12.54 11.39
N ASN A 228 -0.53 12.37 12.60
CA ASN A 228 -1.23 12.76 13.84
C ASN A 228 -1.58 14.24 13.87
N ASP A 229 -0.65 15.09 13.43
CA ASP A 229 -0.86 16.54 13.37
C ASP A 229 -1.92 16.90 12.31
N VAL A 230 -1.90 16.23 11.15
CA VAL A 230 -2.94 16.35 10.11
C VAL A 230 -4.31 15.95 10.65
N PHE A 231 -4.41 14.80 11.33
CA PHE A 231 -5.69 14.34 11.91
C PHE A 231 -6.23 15.27 12.97
N THR A 232 -5.35 15.75 13.85
CA THR A 232 -5.71 16.71 14.90
C THR A 232 -6.28 17.99 14.29
N PHE A 233 -5.57 18.58 13.34
CA PHE A 233 -6.01 19.77 12.65
C PHE A 233 -7.33 19.55 11.89
N ALA A 234 -7.46 18.44 11.17
CA ALA A 234 -8.64 18.15 10.38
C ALA A 234 -9.90 17.99 11.24
N GLN A 235 -9.77 17.31 12.39
CA GLN A 235 -10.88 17.15 13.34
C GLN A 235 -11.30 18.49 13.94
N ASP A 236 -10.34 19.34 14.33
CA ASP A 236 -10.61 20.70 14.84
C ASP A 236 -11.31 21.55 13.76
N TYR A 237 -10.78 21.56 12.54
CA TYR A 237 -11.35 22.30 11.40
C TYR A 237 -12.79 21.90 11.09
N ALA A 238 -13.11 20.60 11.18
CA ALA A 238 -14.43 20.08 10.90
C ALA A 238 -15.37 20.09 12.12
N GLY A 239 -14.91 20.47 13.32
CA GLY A 239 -15.68 20.42 14.56
C GLY A 239 -16.00 18.98 15.00
N ILE A 240 -15.13 18.02 14.70
CA ILE A 240 -15.28 16.61 15.02
C ILE A 240 -14.43 16.28 16.27
N PRO A 241 -14.93 15.46 17.21
CA PRO A 241 -14.20 15.13 18.42
C PRO A 241 -12.81 14.54 18.14
N TYR A 242 -11.80 14.96 18.89
CA TYR A 242 -10.46 14.41 18.84
C TYR A 242 -10.45 12.89 19.05
N GLY A 243 -9.63 12.16 18.30
CA GLY A 243 -9.55 10.70 18.35
C GLY A 243 -10.65 9.95 17.57
N THR A 244 -11.51 10.67 16.84
CA THR A 244 -12.52 10.07 15.94
C THR A 244 -11.88 9.42 14.71
N VAL A 245 -10.85 10.05 14.11
CA VAL A 245 -10.04 9.44 13.06
C VAL A 245 -9.30 8.25 13.63
N ARG A 246 -9.32 7.11 12.90
CA ARG A 246 -8.52 5.95 13.26
C ARG A 246 -7.67 5.51 12.07
N ALA A 247 -6.42 5.14 12.35
CA ALA A 247 -5.46 4.75 11.32
C ALA A 247 -4.74 3.45 11.66
N THR A 248 -4.59 2.60 10.65
CA THR A 248 -3.67 1.45 10.66
C THR A 248 -2.46 1.82 9.81
N VAL A 249 -1.25 1.58 10.29
CA VAL A 249 -0.03 1.87 9.54
C VAL A 249 0.48 0.60 8.88
N LEU A 250 0.76 0.67 7.57
CA LEU A 250 1.49 -0.38 6.90
C LEU A 250 2.97 -0.32 7.29
N ILE A 251 3.44 -1.35 7.97
CA ILE A 251 4.85 -1.55 8.22
C ILE A 251 5.42 -2.28 7.00
N GLU A 252 5.54 -1.59 5.92
CA GLU A 252 5.96 -2.08 4.62
C GLU A 252 7.28 -1.48 4.15
N THR A 253 8.00 -0.82 5.07
CA THR A 253 9.36 -0.37 4.84
C THR A 253 10.28 -0.93 5.92
N ILE A 254 11.50 -1.31 5.51
CA ILE A 254 12.48 -1.86 6.45
C ILE A 254 12.81 -0.88 7.58
N THR A 255 12.79 0.42 7.31
CA THR A 255 13.05 1.46 8.29
C THR A 255 11.94 1.56 9.33
N ALA A 256 10.66 1.43 8.94
CA ALA A 256 9.53 1.44 9.86
C ALA A 256 9.50 0.20 10.77
N ALA A 257 10.06 -0.93 10.32
CA ALA A 257 10.13 -2.13 11.14
C ALA A 257 10.93 -1.93 12.45
N PHE A 258 11.86 -0.99 12.45
CA PHE A 258 12.64 -0.59 13.62
C PHE A 258 11.96 0.46 14.51
N GLU A 259 10.82 1.00 14.08
CA GLU A 259 10.12 2.09 14.75
C GLU A 259 8.64 1.80 15.02
N MET A 260 8.25 0.51 15.09
CA MET A 260 6.84 0.11 15.26
C MET A 260 6.21 0.66 16.55
N ASP A 261 6.91 0.60 17.68
CA ASP A 261 6.46 1.16 18.95
C ASP A 261 6.32 2.68 18.85
N GLU A 262 7.31 3.34 18.28
CA GLU A 262 7.34 4.79 18.11
C GLU A 262 6.23 5.28 17.18
N ILE A 263 5.98 4.57 16.08
CA ILE A 263 4.88 4.87 15.15
C ILE A 263 3.52 4.78 15.86
N LEU A 264 3.29 3.71 16.63
CA LEU A 264 2.08 3.58 17.43
C LEU A 264 1.97 4.64 18.51
N TYR A 265 3.10 5.03 19.11
CA TYR A 265 3.13 6.05 20.16
C TYR A 265 2.76 7.44 19.65
N GLU A 266 3.29 7.83 18.49
CA GLU A 266 2.95 9.10 17.85
C GLU A 266 1.46 9.16 17.48
N LEU A 267 0.90 8.06 17.05
CA LEU A 267 -0.51 7.94 16.67
C LEU A 267 -1.42 7.42 17.79
N ARG A 268 -0.96 7.31 19.04
CA ARG A 268 -1.65 6.51 20.09
C ARG A 268 -3.13 6.83 20.29
N ASP A 269 -3.55 8.07 20.05
CA ASP A 269 -4.96 8.47 20.16
C ASP A 269 -5.76 8.17 18.89
N HIS A 270 -5.08 7.93 17.77
CA HIS A 270 -5.66 7.64 16.46
C HIS A 270 -5.33 6.23 15.93
N ALA A 271 -4.36 5.52 16.53
CA ALA A 271 -3.94 4.21 16.04
C ALA A 271 -5.03 3.15 16.20
N ALA A 272 -5.21 2.34 15.17
CA ALA A 272 -6.06 1.13 15.18
C ALA A 272 -5.23 -0.15 15.08
N GLY A 273 -4.05 -0.10 14.47
CA GLY A 273 -3.20 -1.27 14.30
C GLY A 273 -1.99 -1.03 13.40
N LEU A 274 -1.25 -2.12 13.17
CA LEU A 274 -0.21 -2.22 12.15
C LEU A 274 -0.56 -3.35 11.18
N ASN A 275 -0.10 -3.22 9.94
CA ASN A 275 -0.26 -4.24 8.91
C ASN A 275 1.11 -4.69 8.37
N ALA A 276 1.26 -5.99 8.11
CA ALA A 276 2.46 -6.58 7.56
C ALA A 276 2.40 -6.59 6.02
N GLY A 277 3.17 -5.75 5.35
CA GLY A 277 3.39 -5.79 3.91
C GLY A 277 4.51 -6.76 3.51
N ARG A 278 4.52 -7.24 2.25
CA ARG A 278 5.59 -8.11 1.74
C ARG A 278 6.38 -7.46 0.62
N TRP A 279 5.73 -7.07 -0.46
CA TRP A 279 6.44 -6.62 -1.66
C TRP A 279 7.12 -5.28 -1.47
N ASP A 280 6.43 -4.31 -0.89
CA ASP A 280 7.02 -3.03 -0.51
C ASP A 280 8.14 -3.20 0.53
N TYR A 281 7.98 -4.14 1.47
CA TYR A 281 9.02 -4.43 2.46
C TYR A 281 10.31 -4.89 1.79
N LEU A 282 10.21 -5.86 0.86
CA LEU A 282 11.36 -6.33 0.07
C LEU A 282 11.92 -5.23 -0.84
N PHE A 283 11.06 -4.47 -1.49
CA PHE A 283 11.46 -3.32 -2.26
C PHE A 283 12.25 -2.32 -1.42
N SER A 284 11.77 -2.02 -0.20
CA SER A 284 12.43 -1.09 0.71
C SER A 284 13.81 -1.56 1.17
N ILE A 285 14.03 -2.89 1.27
CA ILE A 285 15.36 -3.46 1.55
C ILE A 285 16.30 -3.12 0.41
N VAL A 286 15.91 -3.40 -0.85
CA VAL A 286 16.75 -3.03 -2.01
C VAL A 286 17.03 -1.53 -2.00
N LYS A 287 15.99 -0.71 -1.84
CA LYS A 287 16.08 0.76 -1.84
C LYS A 287 17.06 1.30 -0.79
N ASN A 288 16.99 0.79 0.44
CA ASN A 288 17.78 1.33 1.55
C ASN A 288 19.18 0.73 1.66
N PHE A 289 19.38 -0.53 1.27
CA PHE A 289 20.65 -1.23 1.40
C PHE A 289 21.40 -1.43 0.08
N ARG A 290 20.96 -0.80 -1.02
CA ARG A 290 21.54 -0.96 -2.35
C ARG A 290 23.06 -0.70 -2.43
N ASP A 291 23.57 0.18 -1.56
CA ASP A 291 24.98 0.57 -1.50
C ASP A 291 25.70 -0.04 -0.28
N ALA A 292 25.06 -0.96 0.45
CA ALA A 292 25.54 -1.53 1.71
C ALA A 292 26.25 -2.90 1.55
N GLY A 293 26.44 -3.37 0.32
CA GLY A 293 27.21 -4.57 -0.01
C GLY A 293 26.37 -5.78 -0.42
N GLU A 294 27.06 -6.81 -0.93
CA GLU A 294 26.47 -8.00 -1.56
C GLU A 294 25.55 -8.82 -0.63
N ARG A 295 25.77 -8.78 0.67
CA ARG A 295 24.95 -9.52 1.64
C ARG A 295 23.46 -9.11 1.64
N PHE A 296 23.12 -7.98 1.04
CA PHE A 296 21.75 -7.48 0.92
C PHE A 296 21.13 -7.73 -0.46
N VAL A 297 21.82 -8.48 -1.34
CA VAL A 297 21.26 -8.87 -2.63
C VAL A 297 20.16 -9.90 -2.41
N LEU A 298 18.94 -9.56 -2.82
CA LEU A 298 17.80 -10.45 -2.70
C LEU A 298 17.80 -11.52 -3.81
N PRO A 299 17.42 -12.77 -3.50
CA PRO A 299 17.14 -13.79 -4.51
C PRO A 299 15.85 -13.44 -5.27
N ASP A 300 15.38 -14.34 -6.13
CA ASP A 300 14.08 -14.21 -6.79
C ASP A 300 12.99 -13.85 -5.77
N ARG A 301 12.18 -12.83 -6.06
CA ARG A 301 11.15 -12.35 -5.12
C ARG A 301 10.21 -13.46 -4.62
N ASN A 302 9.92 -14.44 -5.49
CA ASN A 302 9.04 -15.56 -5.14
C ASN A 302 9.69 -16.57 -4.19
N ALA A 303 11.01 -16.59 -4.07
CA ALA A 303 11.74 -17.42 -3.11
C ALA A 303 11.74 -16.81 -1.70
N VAL A 304 11.49 -15.50 -1.56
CA VAL A 304 11.40 -14.84 -0.26
C VAL A 304 9.96 -14.90 0.25
N THR A 305 9.64 -15.95 0.99
CA THR A 305 8.31 -16.14 1.58
C THR A 305 8.22 -15.51 2.97
N MET A 306 7.00 -15.44 3.53
CA MET A 306 6.78 -14.96 4.91
C MET A 306 7.38 -15.90 5.96
N THR A 307 7.91 -17.08 5.55
CA THR A 307 8.63 -18.03 6.41
C THR A 307 10.14 -17.83 6.40
N ALA A 308 10.68 -16.94 5.58
CA ALA A 308 12.10 -16.58 5.62
C ALA A 308 12.48 -16.01 7.00
N PRO A 309 13.69 -16.28 7.54
CA PRO A 309 14.03 -15.92 8.91
C PRO A 309 13.78 -14.46 9.27
N PHE A 310 14.26 -13.52 8.46
CA PHE A 310 14.05 -12.09 8.71
C PHE A 310 12.59 -11.66 8.55
N MET A 311 11.80 -12.30 7.67
CA MET A 311 10.37 -12.05 7.53
C MET A 311 9.60 -12.58 8.74
N ARG A 312 10.05 -13.71 9.34
CA ARG A 312 9.51 -14.21 10.61
C ARG A 312 9.80 -13.24 11.74
N ALA A 313 11.05 -12.81 11.88
CA ALA A 313 11.44 -11.81 12.89
C ALA A 313 10.56 -10.54 12.79
N TYR A 314 10.38 -10.02 11.57
CA TYR A 314 9.54 -8.87 11.29
C TYR A 314 8.08 -9.08 11.71
N THR A 315 7.45 -10.20 11.29
CA THR A 315 6.02 -10.45 11.57
C THR A 315 5.78 -10.76 13.05
N GLU A 316 6.66 -11.48 13.70
CA GLU A 316 6.57 -11.77 15.14
C GLU A 316 6.74 -10.51 16.00
N LEU A 317 7.70 -9.64 15.64
CA LEU A 317 7.86 -8.35 16.28
C LEU A 317 6.61 -7.47 16.11
N LEU A 318 6.01 -7.45 14.93
CA LEU A 318 4.79 -6.69 14.66
C LEU A 318 3.63 -7.14 15.54
N VAL A 319 3.37 -8.44 15.62
CA VAL A 319 2.30 -8.98 16.48
C VAL A 319 2.54 -8.64 17.95
N ARG A 320 3.77 -8.89 18.46
CA ARG A 320 4.14 -8.57 19.83
C ARG A 320 3.94 -7.08 20.15
N THR A 321 4.44 -6.20 19.28
CA THR A 321 4.32 -4.75 19.46
C THR A 321 2.86 -4.33 19.50
N CYS A 322 2.05 -4.77 18.52
CA CYS A 322 0.63 -4.44 18.48
C CYS A 322 -0.09 -4.87 19.76
N HIS A 323 0.04 -6.11 20.16
CA HIS A 323 -0.69 -6.67 21.31
C HIS A 323 -0.27 -6.02 22.63
N ARG A 324 1.04 -5.79 22.81
CA ARG A 324 1.53 -5.06 23.98
C ARG A 324 0.92 -3.66 24.09
N ARG A 325 0.69 -3.01 22.95
CA ARG A 325 0.11 -1.64 22.90
C ARG A 325 -1.41 -1.63 22.78
N GLY A 326 -2.07 -2.79 22.72
CA GLY A 326 -3.53 -2.90 22.59
C GLY A 326 -4.05 -2.62 21.18
N ALA A 327 -3.15 -2.56 20.19
CA ALA A 327 -3.43 -2.38 18.77
C ALA A 327 -3.71 -3.72 18.06
N HIS A 328 -4.36 -3.69 16.89
CA HIS A 328 -4.55 -4.86 16.05
C HIS A 328 -3.30 -5.15 15.20
N ALA A 329 -2.97 -6.43 15.06
CA ALA A 329 -1.97 -6.93 14.13
C ALA A 329 -2.67 -7.54 12.91
N ILE A 330 -2.42 -6.98 11.73
CA ILE A 330 -3.07 -7.40 10.47
C ILE A 330 -2.03 -8.00 9.53
N GLY A 331 -2.29 -9.23 9.06
CA GLY A 331 -1.41 -9.96 8.16
C GLY A 331 -1.45 -9.46 6.72
N GLY A 332 -0.61 -10.06 5.89
CA GLY A 332 -0.39 -9.66 4.51
C GLY A 332 -1.50 -10.10 3.54
N MET A 333 -1.41 -9.62 2.31
CA MET A 333 -2.40 -9.88 1.27
C MET A 333 -2.25 -11.26 0.64
N ALA A 334 -3.36 -12.01 0.52
CA ALA A 334 -3.49 -13.14 -0.38
C ALA A 334 -3.98 -12.61 -1.75
N ALA A 335 -3.10 -12.66 -2.74
CA ALA A 335 -3.32 -12.04 -4.05
C ALA A 335 -3.85 -13.00 -5.13
N PHE A 336 -4.04 -14.29 -4.83
CA PHE A 336 -4.49 -15.28 -5.80
C PHE A 336 -5.89 -14.96 -6.35
N ILE A 337 -6.04 -15.10 -7.67
CA ILE A 337 -7.32 -14.99 -8.36
C ILE A 337 -7.77 -16.39 -8.76
N PRO A 338 -8.87 -16.94 -8.20
CA PRO A 338 -9.37 -18.24 -8.57
C PRO A 338 -9.72 -18.32 -10.06
N SER A 339 -9.18 -19.33 -10.75
CA SER A 339 -9.46 -19.58 -12.16
C SER A 339 -10.82 -20.29 -12.33
N ARG A 340 -11.69 -19.74 -13.16
CA ARG A 340 -12.96 -20.41 -13.53
C ARG A 340 -12.76 -21.56 -14.53
N ARG A 341 -11.56 -21.66 -15.13
CA ARG A 341 -11.27 -22.60 -16.23
C ARG A 341 -10.41 -23.78 -15.79
N ASP A 342 -9.68 -23.66 -14.70
CA ASP A 342 -8.76 -24.70 -14.22
C ASP A 342 -8.92 -24.97 -12.71
N PRO A 343 -9.72 -25.99 -12.34
CA PRO A 343 -9.93 -26.38 -10.94
C PRO A 343 -8.65 -26.85 -10.23
N ARG A 344 -7.67 -27.42 -10.96
CA ARG A 344 -6.42 -27.93 -10.35
C ARG A 344 -5.51 -26.79 -9.90
N VAL A 345 -5.44 -25.72 -10.70
CA VAL A 345 -4.72 -24.50 -10.31
C VAL A 345 -5.34 -23.92 -9.04
N ASN A 346 -6.69 -23.92 -8.95
CA ASN A 346 -7.38 -23.44 -7.76
C ASN A 346 -7.06 -24.27 -6.52
N GLU A 347 -7.07 -25.60 -6.63
CA GLU A 347 -6.80 -26.49 -5.50
C GLU A 347 -5.43 -26.19 -4.88
N VAL A 348 -4.39 -26.13 -5.68
CA VAL A 348 -3.02 -25.84 -5.24
C VAL A 348 -2.90 -24.43 -4.64
N ALA A 349 -3.48 -23.44 -5.30
CA ALA A 349 -3.35 -22.06 -4.87
C ALA A 349 -4.17 -21.78 -3.60
N LEU A 350 -5.40 -22.31 -3.49
CA LEU A 350 -6.21 -22.17 -2.28
C LEU A 350 -5.61 -22.90 -1.10
N ALA A 351 -4.93 -24.04 -1.31
CA ALA A 351 -4.18 -24.72 -0.27
C ALA A 351 -3.03 -23.83 0.27
N LYS A 352 -2.30 -23.15 -0.60
CA LYS A 352 -1.25 -22.19 -0.21
C LYS A 352 -1.82 -21.01 0.55
N VAL A 353 -2.93 -20.42 0.07
CA VAL A 353 -3.61 -19.32 0.77
C VAL A 353 -4.04 -19.77 2.15
N ARG A 354 -4.66 -20.94 2.28
CA ARG A 354 -5.07 -21.48 3.57
C ARG A 354 -3.89 -21.66 4.51
N ALA A 355 -2.81 -22.32 4.07
CA ALA A 355 -1.62 -22.54 4.89
C ALA A 355 -0.98 -21.21 5.36
N ASP A 356 -1.01 -20.19 4.53
CA ASP A 356 -0.54 -18.85 4.87
C ASP A 356 -1.41 -18.19 5.96
N LYS A 357 -2.74 -18.25 5.81
CA LYS A 357 -3.69 -17.67 6.77
C LYS A 357 -3.77 -18.47 8.07
N ASP A 358 -3.65 -19.80 8.02
CA ASP A 358 -3.56 -20.64 9.21
C ASP A 358 -2.31 -20.28 10.05
N ARG A 359 -1.18 -20.06 9.39
CA ARG A 359 0.06 -19.60 10.04
C ARG A 359 -0.14 -18.23 10.69
N GLU A 360 -0.67 -17.23 9.94
CA GLU A 360 -0.91 -15.89 10.47
C GLU A 360 -1.82 -15.92 11.70
N ALA A 361 -2.95 -16.62 11.62
CA ALA A 361 -3.87 -16.77 12.76
C ALA A 361 -3.18 -17.46 13.97
N ALA A 362 -2.38 -18.50 13.72
CA ALA A 362 -1.62 -19.21 14.76
C ALA A 362 -0.51 -18.34 15.37
N ASP A 363 0.12 -17.46 14.59
CA ASP A 363 1.18 -16.56 15.06
C ASP A 363 0.65 -15.42 15.94
N GLY A 364 -0.65 -15.12 15.87
CA GLY A 364 -1.28 -14.10 16.69
C GLY A 364 -1.87 -12.91 15.93
N PHE A 365 -1.88 -12.93 14.61
CA PHE A 365 -2.57 -11.89 13.86
C PHE A 365 -4.08 -11.89 14.15
N ASP A 366 -4.68 -10.70 14.18
CA ASP A 366 -6.10 -10.50 14.44
C ASP A 366 -6.96 -10.55 13.16
N GLY A 367 -6.32 -10.45 12.02
CA GLY A 367 -6.93 -10.48 10.70
C GLY A 367 -5.89 -10.43 9.59
N SER A 368 -6.36 -10.42 8.34
CA SER A 368 -5.47 -10.46 7.18
C SER A 368 -6.18 -9.96 5.92
N TRP A 369 -5.40 -9.65 4.87
CA TRP A 369 -5.90 -9.13 3.61
C TRP A 369 -6.12 -10.20 2.56
N VAL A 370 -7.13 -9.97 1.73
CA VAL A 370 -7.37 -10.71 0.48
C VAL A 370 -7.62 -9.71 -0.66
N ALA A 371 -7.23 -10.07 -1.88
CA ALA A 371 -7.44 -9.24 -3.07
C ALA A 371 -8.63 -9.70 -3.93
N HIS A 372 -9.32 -10.78 -3.55
CA HIS A 372 -10.45 -11.32 -4.31
C HIS A 372 -11.58 -11.79 -3.37
N PRO A 373 -12.86 -11.52 -3.69
CA PRO A 373 -13.98 -11.90 -2.83
C PRO A 373 -14.06 -13.40 -2.53
N ASP A 374 -13.69 -14.26 -3.49
CA ASP A 374 -13.73 -15.72 -3.31
C ASP A 374 -12.69 -16.22 -2.28
N LEU A 375 -11.72 -15.40 -1.90
CA LEU A 375 -10.75 -15.71 -0.83
C LEU A 375 -11.27 -15.36 0.56
N VAL A 376 -12.30 -14.52 0.68
CA VAL A 376 -12.86 -14.12 1.97
C VAL A 376 -13.30 -15.33 2.81
N PRO A 377 -14.05 -16.32 2.28
CA PRO A 377 -14.42 -17.50 3.07
C PRO A 377 -13.22 -18.34 3.51
N VAL A 378 -12.19 -18.45 2.65
CA VAL A 378 -10.97 -19.23 2.95
C VAL A 378 -10.20 -18.61 4.11
N ALA A 379 -9.91 -17.31 4.03
CA ALA A 379 -9.22 -16.59 5.09
C ALA A 379 -10.05 -16.56 6.39
N ARG A 380 -11.35 -16.34 6.27
CA ARG A 380 -12.26 -16.36 7.43
C ARG A 380 -12.19 -17.68 8.19
N ALA A 381 -12.23 -18.82 7.49
CA ALA A 381 -12.18 -20.13 8.12
C ALA A 381 -10.91 -20.34 8.95
N SER A 382 -9.76 -19.84 8.47
CA SER A 382 -8.49 -19.90 9.21
C SER A 382 -8.53 -19.08 10.50
N PHE A 383 -9.04 -17.86 10.44
CA PHE A 383 -9.15 -17.00 11.62
C PHE A 383 -10.26 -17.47 12.57
N ASP A 384 -11.40 -17.96 12.07
CA ASP A 384 -12.49 -18.52 12.91
C ASP A 384 -12.01 -19.71 13.73
N ALA A 385 -11.13 -20.55 13.19
CA ALA A 385 -10.57 -21.71 13.91
C ALA A 385 -9.74 -21.29 15.14
N VAL A 386 -9.13 -20.12 15.15
CA VAL A 386 -8.31 -19.62 16.27
C VAL A 386 -9.10 -18.66 17.17
N LEU A 387 -9.85 -17.75 16.57
CA LEU A 387 -10.56 -16.68 17.30
C LEU A 387 -11.88 -17.18 17.92
N GLY A 388 -12.61 -18.10 17.25
CA GLY A 388 -13.96 -18.48 17.64
C GLY A 388 -14.86 -17.26 17.69
N GLU A 389 -15.56 -17.06 18.82
CA GLU A 389 -16.45 -15.92 19.05
C GLU A 389 -15.72 -14.60 19.41
N ARG A 390 -14.43 -14.65 19.68
CA ARG A 390 -13.64 -13.44 20.03
C ARG A 390 -13.38 -12.62 18.78
N PRO A 391 -13.49 -11.29 18.84
CA PRO A 391 -13.24 -10.44 17.67
C PRO A 391 -11.74 -10.34 17.32
N HIS A 392 -10.84 -10.60 18.25
CA HIS A 392 -9.39 -10.50 18.11
C HIS A 392 -8.67 -11.37 19.15
N GLN A 393 -7.34 -11.39 19.14
CA GLN A 393 -6.51 -12.11 20.12
C GLN A 393 -5.41 -11.22 20.77
N LYS A 394 -5.71 -9.92 20.97
CA LYS A 394 -4.77 -8.94 21.54
C LYS A 394 -4.30 -9.27 22.96
N GLU A 395 -4.98 -10.17 23.67
CA GLU A 395 -4.57 -10.70 24.98
C GLU A 395 -3.33 -11.61 24.89
N ARG A 396 -3.04 -12.13 23.70
CA ARG A 396 -1.85 -12.93 23.44
C ARG A 396 -0.64 -12.02 23.20
N LEU A 397 0.01 -11.60 24.28
CA LEU A 397 1.07 -10.56 24.29
C LEU A 397 2.36 -10.99 23.59
N ARG A 398 2.56 -12.26 23.25
CA ARG A 398 3.75 -12.81 22.61
C ARG A 398 5.04 -12.41 23.36
N GLU A 399 5.06 -12.59 24.68
CA GLU A 399 6.23 -12.34 25.53
C GLU A 399 7.41 -13.28 25.21
N ASP A 400 7.13 -14.39 24.51
CA ASP A 400 8.09 -15.33 23.95
C ASP A 400 8.97 -14.73 22.83
N VAL A 401 8.53 -13.65 22.19
CA VAL A 401 9.21 -13.05 21.05
C VAL A 401 10.25 -12.02 21.49
N HIS A 402 11.48 -12.26 21.08
CA HIS A 402 12.60 -11.33 21.26
C HIS A 402 13.34 -11.20 19.95
N VAL A 403 13.25 -10.02 19.32
CA VAL A 403 13.84 -9.75 18.01
C VAL A 403 14.91 -8.66 18.16
N THR A 404 16.08 -8.94 17.61
CA THR A 404 17.20 -8.01 17.51
C THR A 404 17.20 -7.28 16.16
N GLY A 405 17.85 -6.13 16.07
CA GLY A 405 18.01 -5.42 14.80
C GLY A 405 18.72 -6.27 13.75
N ALA A 406 19.67 -7.09 14.14
CA ALA A 406 20.39 -7.98 13.23
C ALA A 406 19.47 -9.02 12.56
N GLU A 407 18.49 -9.57 13.29
CA GLU A 407 17.54 -10.55 12.74
C GLU A 407 16.60 -9.94 11.70
N LEU A 408 16.26 -8.64 11.82
CA LEU A 408 15.41 -7.94 10.86
C LEU A 408 16.10 -7.70 9.51
N ILE A 409 17.42 -7.71 9.46
CA ILE A 409 18.21 -7.47 8.24
C ILE A 409 19.06 -8.68 7.83
N ASP A 410 18.76 -9.88 8.36
CA ASP A 410 19.50 -11.10 8.05
C ASP A 410 19.10 -11.69 6.69
N ILE A 411 19.35 -10.94 5.65
CA ILE A 411 19.11 -11.36 4.26
C ILE A 411 20.08 -12.48 3.86
N ALA A 412 21.29 -12.46 4.41
CA ALA A 412 22.33 -13.41 4.06
C ALA A 412 22.01 -14.86 4.49
N SER A 413 21.07 -15.06 5.43
CA SER A 413 20.59 -16.39 5.84
C SER A 413 19.68 -17.09 4.83
N LEU A 414 19.26 -16.39 3.74
CA LEU A 414 18.42 -16.99 2.73
C LEU A 414 19.19 -18.04 1.92
N ASP A 415 18.68 -19.26 1.89
CA ASP A 415 19.21 -20.34 1.04
C ASP A 415 18.53 -20.28 -0.35
N ALA A 416 18.69 -19.18 -1.04
CA ALA A 416 18.17 -18.96 -2.39
C ALA A 416 19.05 -17.93 -3.12
N ARG A 417 19.05 -18.00 -4.45
CA ARG A 417 19.83 -17.11 -5.32
C ARG A 417 18.98 -16.56 -6.45
N PRO A 418 19.40 -15.44 -7.06
CA PRO A 418 18.81 -14.98 -8.30
C PRO A 418 18.95 -16.03 -9.42
N THR A 419 17.90 -16.17 -10.24
CA THR A 419 17.88 -17.11 -11.37
C THR A 419 17.50 -16.43 -12.68
N PRO A 420 17.85 -17.01 -13.85
CA PRO A 420 17.35 -16.53 -15.16
C PRO A 420 15.82 -16.47 -15.22
N ALA A 421 15.13 -17.44 -14.61
CA ALA A 421 13.67 -17.48 -14.53
C ALA A 421 13.13 -16.32 -13.69
N GLY A 422 13.78 -15.99 -12.57
CA GLY A 422 13.44 -14.84 -11.73
C GLY A 422 13.61 -13.52 -12.45
N LEU A 423 14.71 -13.36 -13.20
CA LEU A 423 14.96 -12.18 -14.04
C LEU A 423 13.86 -12.01 -15.09
N ARG A 424 13.52 -13.07 -15.81
CA ARG A 424 12.45 -13.07 -16.81
C ARG A 424 11.10 -12.75 -16.18
N ASN A 425 10.79 -13.33 -15.02
CA ASN A 425 9.54 -13.02 -14.29
C ASN A 425 9.46 -11.55 -13.86
N ALA A 426 10.57 -10.98 -13.37
CA ALA A 426 10.61 -9.56 -13.00
C ALA A 426 10.33 -8.64 -14.21
N VAL A 427 10.90 -8.97 -15.38
CA VAL A 427 10.63 -8.24 -16.63
C VAL A 427 9.17 -8.38 -17.06
N GLN A 428 8.64 -9.61 -17.09
CA GLN A 428 7.25 -9.89 -17.52
C GLN A 428 6.23 -9.14 -16.67
N VAL A 429 6.36 -9.24 -15.36
CA VAL A 429 5.45 -8.59 -14.41
C VAL A 429 5.60 -7.07 -14.49
N GLY A 430 6.83 -6.57 -14.57
CA GLY A 430 7.11 -5.15 -14.70
C GLY A 430 6.45 -4.53 -15.93
N ILE A 431 6.66 -5.09 -17.13
CA ILE A 431 6.05 -4.55 -18.37
C ILE A 431 4.52 -4.61 -18.30
N ARG A 432 3.95 -5.76 -17.92
CA ARG A 432 2.50 -5.96 -17.90
C ARG A 432 1.82 -5.04 -16.89
N TYR A 433 2.40 -4.89 -15.70
CA TYR A 433 1.85 -4.02 -14.69
C TYR A 433 1.93 -2.54 -15.11
N ILE A 434 3.11 -2.07 -15.54
CA ILE A 434 3.29 -0.67 -15.96
C ILE A 434 2.37 -0.35 -17.14
N ALA A 435 2.18 -1.26 -18.10
CA ALA A 435 1.29 -1.04 -19.23
C ALA A 435 -0.16 -0.82 -18.76
N ALA A 436 -0.67 -1.63 -17.86
CA ALA A 436 -2.00 -1.47 -17.30
C ALA A 436 -2.13 -0.18 -16.46
N TRP A 437 -1.11 0.14 -15.67
CA TRP A 437 -1.07 1.34 -14.84
C TRP A 437 -1.07 2.62 -15.66
N LEU A 438 -0.28 2.68 -16.74
CA LEU A 438 -0.30 3.80 -17.71
C LEU A 438 -1.65 3.88 -18.46
N GLY A 439 -2.37 2.77 -18.57
CA GLY A 439 -3.74 2.70 -19.09
C GLY A 439 -4.83 3.02 -18.05
N GLY A 440 -4.47 3.45 -16.84
CA GLY A 440 -5.41 3.85 -15.79
C GLY A 440 -5.88 2.75 -14.85
N SER A 441 -5.27 1.54 -14.89
CA SER A 441 -5.61 0.42 -14.00
C SER A 441 -4.46 0.10 -13.05
N GLY A 442 -4.68 0.19 -11.72
CA GLY A 442 -3.67 -0.12 -10.70
C GLY A 442 -3.79 -1.52 -10.09
N ALA A 443 -4.94 -2.20 -10.24
CA ALA A 443 -5.11 -3.59 -9.82
C ALA A 443 -5.17 -4.49 -11.05
N VAL A 444 -4.14 -5.32 -11.26
CA VAL A 444 -3.91 -6.02 -12.53
C VAL A 444 -3.76 -7.52 -12.33
N ALA A 445 -4.58 -8.30 -13.05
CA ALA A 445 -4.48 -9.75 -13.06
C ALA A 445 -3.30 -10.20 -13.94
N ILE A 446 -2.22 -10.68 -13.32
CA ILE A 446 -1.03 -11.23 -14.01
C ILE A 446 -0.74 -12.61 -13.43
N PHE A 447 -0.70 -13.65 -14.29
CA PHE A 447 -0.41 -15.04 -13.91
C PHE A 447 -1.25 -15.57 -12.72
N ASN A 448 -2.56 -15.28 -12.73
CA ASN A 448 -3.52 -15.61 -11.67
C ASN A 448 -3.25 -14.94 -10.31
N LEU A 449 -2.48 -13.85 -10.30
CA LEU A 449 -2.29 -13.01 -9.13
C LEU A 449 -2.86 -11.62 -9.41
N MET A 450 -3.49 -11.02 -8.40
CA MET A 450 -3.85 -9.61 -8.41
C MET A 450 -2.61 -8.82 -7.98
N GLU A 451 -1.95 -8.21 -8.95
CA GLU A 451 -0.74 -7.43 -8.75
C GLU A 451 -1.09 -5.94 -8.59
N ASP A 452 -0.31 -5.26 -7.78
CA ASP A 452 -0.38 -3.82 -7.50
C ASP A 452 0.98 -3.14 -7.74
N ALA A 453 1.09 -1.83 -7.45
CA ALA A 453 2.32 -1.08 -7.72
C ALA A 453 3.54 -1.63 -6.96
N ALA A 454 3.35 -2.18 -5.76
CA ALA A 454 4.44 -2.78 -4.99
C ALA A 454 5.13 -3.91 -5.74
N THR A 455 4.38 -4.66 -6.55
CA THR A 455 4.94 -5.75 -7.37
C THR A 455 5.84 -5.26 -8.50
N ALA A 456 5.46 -4.17 -9.15
CA ALA A 456 6.30 -3.55 -10.17
C ALA A 456 7.55 -2.91 -9.55
N GLU A 457 7.41 -2.30 -8.38
CA GLU A 457 8.53 -1.72 -7.63
C GLU A 457 9.58 -2.76 -7.26
N ILE A 458 9.20 -3.88 -6.64
CA ILE A 458 10.18 -4.93 -6.31
C ILE A 458 10.78 -5.56 -7.57
N SER A 459 9.98 -5.78 -8.62
CA SER A 459 10.47 -6.35 -9.87
C SER A 459 11.54 -5.47 -10.52
N ARG A 460 11.27 -4.18 -10.69
CA ARG A 460 12.22 -3.20 -11.22
C ARG A 460 13.47 -3.08 -10.35
N SER A 461 13.28 -3.08 -9.03
CA SER A 461 14.36 -2.93 -8.06
C SER A 461 15.31 -4.12 -8.06
N GLN A 462 14.79 -5.35 -8.24
CA GLN A 462 15.63 -6.55 -8.37
C GLN A 462 16.47 -6.50 -9.66
N LEU A 463 15.89 -6.10 -10.79
CA LEU A 463 16.64 -5.90 -12.03
C LEU A 463 17.79 -4.90 -11.84
N TRP A 464 17.51 -3.78 -11.17
CA TRP A 464 18.53 -2.78 -10.84
C TRP A 464 19.61 -3.36 -9.93
N GLN A 465 19.22 -4.02 -8.85
CA GLN A 465 20.14 -4.56 -7.85
C GLN A 465 21.05 -5.63 -8.45
N TRP A 466 20.49 -6.59 -9.19
CA TRP A 466 21.26 -7.68 -9.77
C TRP A 466 22.25 -7.21 -10.83
N THR A 467 21.86 -6.21 -11.63
CA THR A 467 22.74 -5.59 -12.62
C THR A 467 23.90 -4.86 -11.94
N ASN A 468 23.62 -4.04 -10.92
CA ASN A 468 24.65 -3.23 -10.25
C ASN A 468 25.54 -4.05 -9.32
N ALA A 469 25.02 -5.10 -8.69
CA ALA A 469 25.82 -6.06 -7.90
C ALA A 469 26.61 -7.03 -8.79
N GLY A 470 26.38 -7.06 -10.10
CA GLY A 470 27.05 -7.96 -11.02
C GLY A 470 26.78 -9.44 -10.73
N VAL A 471 25.53 -9.75 -10.36
CA VAL A 471 25.09 -11.12 -10.03
C VAL A 471 25.45 -12.08 -11.16
N VAL A 472 25.95 -13.27 -10.80
CA VAL A 472 26.22 -14.37 -11.71
C VAL A 472 25.29 -15.53 -11.34
N PHE A 473 24.52 -16.02 -12.32
CA PHE A 473 23.64 -17.17 -12.14
C PHE A 473 24.43 -18.49 -12.02
N GLU A 474 23.78 -19.55 -11.60
CA GLU A 474 24.43 -20.86 -11.43
C GLU A 474 25.03 -21.45 -12.71
N ASP A 475 24.46 -21.11 -13.88
CA ASP A 475 24.97 -21.49 -15.21
C ASP A 475 26.18 -20.68 -15.67
N GLY A 476 26.60 -19.67 -14.87
CA GLY A 476 27.73 -18.79 -15.15
C GLY A 476 27.39 -17.53 -15.94
N GLU A 477 26.13 -17.32 -16.35
CA GLU A 477 25.71 -16.10 -17.03
C GLU A 477 25.66 -14.93 -16.04
N LYS A 478 26.28 -13.81 -16.42
CA LYS A 478 26.29 -12.60 -15.60
C LYS A 478 25.13 -11.67 -15.96
N VAL A 479 24.44 -11.16 -14.95
CA VAL A 479 23.42 -10.13 -15.14
C VAL A 479 24.09 -8.81 -15.55
N THR A 480 23.86 -8.42 -16.79
CA THR A 480 24.38 -7.18 -17.39
C THR A 480 23.22 -6.32 -17.90
N PRO A 481 23.47 -5.02 -18.12
CA PRO A 481 22.45 -4.17 -18.78
C PRO A 481 22.00 -4.71 -20.14
N GLU A 482 22.90 -5.35 -20.88
CA GLU A 482 22.60 -5.94 -22.19
C GLU A 482 21.67 -7.14 -22.07
N LEU A 483 21.92 -8.03 -21.08
CA LEU A 483 21.05 -9.17 -20.81
C LEU A 483 19.64 -8.70 -20.43
N VAL A 484 19.52 -7.71 -19.54
CA VAL A 484 18.23 -7.16 -19.13
C VAL A 484 17.47 -6.57 -20.33
N ARG A 485 18.16 -5.81 -21.20
CA ARG A 485 17.54 -5.26 -22.44
C ARG A 485 17.10 -6.37 -23.39
N GLN A 486 17.93 -7.40 -23.55
CA GLN A 486 17.59 -8.53 -24.43
C GLN A 486 16.34 -9.26 -23.92
N VAL A 487 16.29 -9.61 -22.64
CA VAL A 487 15.14 -10.28 -22.04
C VAL A 487 13.89 -9.38 -22.11
N ALA A 488 14.03 -8.07 -21.90
CA ALA A 488 12.91 -7.14 -22.01
C ALA A 488 12.35 -7.06 -23.44
N ALA A 489 13.24 -7.07 -24.45
CA ALA A 489 12.84 -7.09 -25.85
C ALA A 489 12.15 -8.40 -26.23
N ASP A 490 12.67 -9.54 -25.78
CA ASP A 490 12.08 -10.86 -26.02
C ASP A 490 10.67 -10.96 -25.42
N GLU A 491 10.51 -10.46 -24.18
CA GLU A 491 9.20 -10.47 -23.53
C GLU A 491 8.21 -9.50 -24.18
N LEU A 492 8.67 -8.36 -24.69
CA LEU A 492 7.80 -7.46 -25.44
C LEU A 492 7.27 -8.10 -26.72
N VAL A 493 8.11 -8.89 -27.42
CA VAL A 493 7.69 -9.70 -28.59
C VAL A 493 6.69 -10.79 -28.18
N ALA A 494 6.94 -11.46 -27.06
CA ALA A 494 6.02 -12.49 -26.54
C ALA A 494 4.66 -11.89 -26.18
N ILE A 495 4.64 -10.74 -25.50
CA ILE A 495 3.40 -10.01 -25.18
C ILE A 495 2.67 -9.61 -26.46
N ARG A 496 3.36 -9.07 -27.46
CA ARG A 496 2.77 -8.69 -28.75
C ARG A 496 2.10 -9.89 -29.44
N THR A 497 2.75 -11.04 -29.40
CA THR A 497 2.20 -12.28 -29.95
C THR A 497 0.96 -12.76 -29.20
N GLU A 498 0.96 -12.64 -27.87
CA GLU A 498 -0.14 -13.06 -26.99
C GLU A 498 -1.38 -12.18 -27.15
N VAL A 499 -1.20 -10.84 -27.13
CA VAL A 499 -2.32 -9.89 -27.16
C VAL A 499 -2.79 -9.58 -28.58
N GLY A 500 -1.97 -9.82 -29.61
CA GLY A 500 -2.22 -9.52 -31.01
C GLY A 500 -1.85 -8.08 -31.40
N GLU A 501 -1.64 -7.85 -32.70
CA GLU A 501 -1.13 -6.57 -33.23
C GLU A 501 -1.99 -5.38 -32.88
N ASP A 502 -3.32 -5.49 -33.06
CA ASP A 502 -4.24 -4.39 -32.83
C ASP A 502 -4.29 -3.96 -31.34
N ALA A 503 -4.36 -4.92 -30.44
CA ALA A 503 -4.36 -4.67 -29.00
C ALA A 503 -2.99 -4.18 -28.51
N PHE A 504 -1.91 -4.65 -29.14
CA PHE A 504 -0.57 -4.15 -28.84
C PHE A 504 -0.40 -2.70 -29.28
N ALA A 505 -0.84 -2.36 -30.50
CA ALA A 505 -0.73 -1.01 -31.04
C ALA A 505 -1.62 0.01 -30.30
N ALA A 506 -2.79 -0.43 -29.79
CA ALA A 506 -3.69 0.41 -29.02
C ALA A 506 -3.27 0.55 -27.55
N GLY A 507 -2.36 -0.28 -27.05
CA GLY A 507 -1.92 -0.31 -25.65
C GLY A 507 -0.69 0.55 -25.38
N THR A 508 -0.29 0.57 -24.13
CA THR A 508 0.86 1.34 -23.63
C THR A 508 2.14 0.48 -23.52
N TRP A 509 2.19 -0.67 -24.18
CA TRP A 509 3.22 -1.70 -24.02
C TRP A 509 4.65 -1.21 -24.29
N ALA A 510 4.85 -0.46 -25.38
CA ALA A 510 6.16 0.10 -25.70
C ALA A 510 6.62 1.13 -24.67
N ARG A 511 5.71 2.00 -24.22
CA ARG A 511 5.99 2.99 -23.16
C ARG A 511 6.33 2.30 -21.83
N ALA A 512 5.60 1.22 -21.50
CA ALA A 512 5.85 0.43 -20.30
C ALA A 512 7.22 -0.26 -20.33
N HIS A 513 7.57 -0.88 -21.46
CA HIS A 513 8.89 -1.47 -21.69
C HIS A 513 10.00 -0.42 -21.48
N ASP A 514 9.91 0.73 -22.15
CA ASP A 514 10.91 1.78 -22.09
C ASP A 514 11.06 2.34 -20.68
N LEU A 515 9.95 2.52 -19.95
CA LEU A 515 9.96 2.98 -18.58
C LEU A 515 10.61 1.95 -17.64
N LEU A 516 10.27 0.66 -17.77
CA LEU A 516 10.89 -0.40 -16.99
C LEU A 516 12.40 -0.45 -17.23
N VAL A 517 12.82 -0.52 -18.50
CA VAL A 517 14.25 -0.60 -18.88
C VAL A 517 15.01 0.63 -18.39
N ARG A 518 14.45 1.83 -18.59
CA ARG A 518 15.06 3.08 -18.12
C ARG A 518 15.25 3.07 -16.61
N THR A 519 14.22 2.74 -15.83
CA THR A 519 14.29 2.80 -14.37
C THR A 519 15.07 1.65 -13.74
N ALA A 520 15.11 0.48 -14.41
CA ALA A 520 15.89 -0.67 -13.96
C ALA A 520 17.40 -0.55 -14.30
N LEU A 521 17.76 0.27 -15.28
CA LEU A 521 19.14 0.42 -15.75
C LEU A 521 19.70 1.82 -15.56
N ASP A 522 18.98 2.74 -14.90
CA ASP A 522 19.51 4.05 -14.54
C ASP A 522 20.69 3.87 -13.56
N PRO A 523 21.84 4.47 -13.80
CA PRO A 523 22.95 4.42 -12.85
C PRO A 523 22.60 4.95 -11.45
N ARG A 524 21.66 5.90 -11.38
CA ARG A 524 21.10 6.40 -10.13
C ARG A 524 19.80 5.67 -9.86
N TYR A 525 19.72 5.05 -8.69
CA TYR A 525 18.48 4.37 -8.29
C TYR A 525 17.31 5.35 -8.20
N VAL A 526 16.25 5.07 -8.93
CA VAL A 526 14.99 5.81 -8.86
C VAL A 526 14.24 5.38 -7.60
N ASP A 527 13.94 6.31 -6.71
CA ASP A 527 13.37 6.02 -5.39
C ASP A 527 12.02 5.31 -5.46
N PHE A 528 11.16 5.70 -6.42
CA PHE A 528 9.89 5.05 -6.73
C PHE A 528 9.65 5.06 -8.23
N LEU A 529 9.28 3.92 -8.80
CA LEU A 529 8.89 3.77 -10.20
C LEU A 529 7.70 4.69 -10.55
N THR A 530 6.79 4.83 -9.59
CA THR A 530 5.58 5.64 -9.74
C THR A 530 5.87 7.13 -9.98
N LEU A 531 7.03 7.67 -9.56
CA LEU A 531 7.38 9.07 -9.82
C LEU A 531 7.55 9.34 -11.33
N PRO A 532 8.51 8.70 -12.05
CA PRO A 532 8.64 8.92 -13.49
C PRO A 532 7.48 8.31 -14.31
N ALA A 533 6.72 7.37 -13.75
CA ALA A 533 5.52 6.85 -14.37
C ALA A 533 4.37 7.86 -14.33
N TYR A 534 4.21 8.57 -13.22
CA TYR A 534 3.19 9.60 -13.03
C TYR A 534 3.31 10.73 -14.07
N ASP A 535 4.55 11.10 -14.42
CA ASP A 535 4.80 12.10 -15.49
C ASP A 535 4.28 11.67 -16.86
N GLN A 536 4.05 10.36 -17.06
CA GLN A 536 3.57 9.80 -18.31
C GLN A 536 2.06 9.54 -18.33
N LEU A 537 1.36 9.72 -17.21
CA LEU A 537 -0.09 9.60 -17.20
C LEU A 537 -0.71 10.74 -18.00
N GLU A 538 -1.62 10.39 -18.88
CA GLU A 538 -2.45 11.36 -19.60
C GLU A 538 -3.56 11.83 -18.65
N GLY A 539 -3.77 13.12 -18.58
CA GLY A 539 -4.55 13.95 -17.69
C GLY A 539 -5.77 13.45 -16.98
#